data_4f1813651d64002934c27a397511c8de
#
_entry.id   4f1813651d64002934c27a397511c8de
#
_cell.length_a   1.000
_cell.length_b   1.000
_cell.length_c   1.000
_cell.angle_alpha   90.00
_cell.angle_beta   90.00
_cell.angle_gamma   90.00
#
_symmetry.space_group_name_H-M   'P 1'
#
loop_
_entity.id
_entity.type
_entity.pdbx_description
1 polymer ?
#
loop_
_entity_poly.entity_id
_entity_poly.type
_entity_poly.pdbx_seq_one_letter_code
_entity_poly.pdbx_strand_id
1 'polypeptide(L)'
;MDDCRAEITRMMRAAAVPGLSIAVTRPDRVVYADAFGCGDLAARRAAAPDTAYLWFSMSKLVTATAALRLADEGMLDLDAPAVQFGDHLRLACPVQPTIRQFLTHTAGLANPLPIRWVHAADAPAPDPQVLLHRLLRRRRAVRYPVGGAAHYSNVGYLVGAAVIAAAAGTPFVDYVQRAVLGPAGMRATGYALHAGATQATGYVRVPPGGGLLLRGLLPAGIVGERHGRQLALRPFLVDGPGYGGIVGGVLDAARFLRMHLADGEIDGHRILAPQTARGMRRVVARGRPFHHAVGWFRKPVHGDGEDYVEHFGAGVGFWNVMRLYPTRGVGIVVMTNSTRSYRFHELLHRLARGS
;
A
#
# COMPACT_ATOMS: atom_id res chain seq x y z
N MET A 1 -15.24 3.00 23.87
CA MET A 1 -15.16 3.83 22.64
C MET A 1 -14.62 5.22 22.95
N ASP A 2 -15.15 5.93 23.93
CA ASP A 2 -14.68 7.31 24.27
C ASP A 2 -13.21 7.37 24.69
N ASP A 3 -12.75 6.38 25.45
CA ASP A 3 -11.34 6.24 25.85
C ASP A 3 -10.39 6.08 24.64
N CYS A 4 -10.84 5.36 23.59
CA CYS A 4 -10.09 5.20 22.35
C CYS A 4 -10.00 6.52 21.57
N ARG A 5 -11.08 7.31 21.49
CA ARG A 5 -11.09 8.63 20.82
C ARG A 5 -10.13 9.61 21.51
N ALA A 6 -10.13 9.64 22.84
CA ALA A 6 -9.22 10.49 23.61
C ALA A 6 -7.76 10.09 23.41
N GLU A 7 -7.48 8.80 23.33
CA GLU A 7 -6.13 8.29 23.07
C GLU A 7 -5.65 8.64 21.64
N ILE A 8 -6.46 8.39 20.61
CA ILE A 8 -6.13 8.75 19.22
C ILE A 8 -5.83 10.25 19.13
N THR A 9 -6.68 11.08 19.73
CA THR A 9 -6.49 12.54 19.72
C THR A 9 -5.17 12.94 20.40
N ARG A 10 -4.84 12.33 21.52
CA ARG A 10 -3.59 12.56 22.26
C ARG A 10 -2.36 12.12 21.45
N MET A 11 -2.44 10.97 20.81
CA MET A 11 -1.39 10.43 19.93
C MET A 11 -1.16 11.32 18.70
N MET A 12 -2.23 11.81 18.06
CA MET A 12 -2.14 12.72 16.92
C MET A 12 -1.47 14.04 17.31
N ARG A 13 -1.84 14.60 18.46
CA ARG A 13 -1.20 15.82 18.99
C ARG A 13 0.30 15.63 19.23
N ALA A 14 0.68 14.53 19.89
CA ALA A 14 2.07 14.21 20.19
C ALA A 14 2.92 14.01 18.89
N ALA A 15 2.36 13.38 17.87
CA ALA A 15 3.01 13.16 16.59
C ALA A 15 2.84 14.33 15.61
N ALA A 16 2.04 15.35 15.95
CA ALA A 16 1.66 16.47 15.08
C ALA A 16 1.05 16.00 13.74
N VAL A 17 0.16 15.00 13.80
CA VAL A 17 -0.61 14.49 12.65
C VAL A 17 -1.85 15.36 12.47
N PRO A 18 -2.04 16.03 11.30
CA PRO A 18 -3.18 16.92 11.09
C PRO A 18 -4.52 16.20 11.01
N GLY A 19 -4.58 15.07 10.28
CA GLY A 19 -5.79 14.30 10.05
C GLY A 19 -5.53 12.80 10.03
N LEU A 20 -6.52 12.03 10.51
CA LEU A 20 -6.49 10.57 10.57
C LEU A 20 -7.88 10.02 10.31
N SER A 21 -7.98 8.96 9.51
CA SER A 21 -9.17 8.12 9.39
C SER A 21 -8.85 6.69 9.78
N ILE A 22 -9.79 6.00 10.39
CA ILE A 22 -9.64 4.64 10.92
C ILE A 22 -10.89 3.81 10.64
N ALA A 23 -10.69 2.52 10.34
CA ALA A 23 -11.77 1.54 10.37
C ALA A 23 -11.29 0.24 11.02
N VAL A 24 -12.19 -0.39 11.78
CA VAL A 24 -12.05 -1.72 12.35
C VAL A 24 -13.14 -2.60 11.77
N THR A 25 -12.77 -3.80 11.32
CA THR A 25 -13.70 -4.69 10.65
C THR A 25 -13.63 -6.12 11.18
N ARG A 26 -14.76 -6.81 11.10
CA ARG A 26 -14.92 -8.26 11.19
C ARG A 26 -15.13 -8.82 9.77
N PRO A 27 -15.16 -10.15 9.55
CA PRO A 27 -15.40 -10.71 8.23
C PRO A 27 -16.71 -10.24 7.61
N ASP A 28 -17.75 -10.06 8.41
CA ASP A 28 -19.12 -9.75 8.01
C ASP A 28 -19.42 -8.26 7.90
N ARG A 29 -18.78 -7.41 8.70
CA ARG A 29 -19.11 -5.98 8.78
C ARG A 29 -17.96 -5.10 9.26
N VAL A 30 -18.07 -3.80 9.00
CA VAL A 30 -17.28 -2.77 9.69
C VAL A 30 -17.90 -2.55 11.07
N VAL A 31 -17.11 -2.71 12.13
CA VAL A 31 -17.57 -2.57 13.53
C VAL A 31 -17.28 -1.20 14.11
N TYR A 32 -16.31 -0.48 13.53
CA TYR A 32 -15.99 0.89 13.90
C TYR A 32 -15.39 1.62 12.70
N ALA A 33 -15.83 2.84 12.45
CA ALA A 33 -15.21 3.77 11.53
C ALA A 33 -15.33 5.19 12.07
N ASP A 34 -14.22 5.93 12.04
CA ASP A 34 -14.16 7.29 12.57
C ASP A 34 -13.03 8.09 11.89
N ALA A 35 -13.06 9.40 12.10
CA ALA A 35 -11.99 10.28 11.63
C ALA A 35 -11.73 11.42 12.62
N PHE A 36 -10.52 11.93 12.61
CA PHE A 36 -10.03 12.90 13.59
C PHE A 36 -9.22 14.00 12.90
N GLY A 37 -9.36 15.22 13.38
CA GLY A 37 -8.59 16.36 12.88
C GLY A 37 -9.01 16.82 11.49
N CYS A 38 -8.08 17.36 10.73
CA CYS A 38 -8.32 18.00 9.45
C CYS A 38 -7.76 17.18 8.28
N GLY A 39 -8.60 16.86 7.31
CA GLY A 39 -8.20 16.36 6.00
C GLY A 39 -7.50 17.44 5.17
N ASP A 40 -7.88 18.71 5.38
CA ASP A 40 -7.25 19.88 4.75
C ASP A 40 -7.20 21.07 5.74
N LEU A 41 -5.98 21.52 6.08
CA LEU A 41 -5.78 22.62 7.02
C LEU A 41 -6.13 23.99 6.41
N ALA A 42 -5.87 24.19 5.11
CA ALA A 42 -6.16 25.44 4.42
C ALA A 42 -7.68 25.68 4.35
N ALA A 43 -8.41 24.68 3.89
CA ALA A 43 -9.85 24.73 3.79
C ALA A 43 -10.57 24.50 5.14
N ARG A 44 -9.83 24.22 6.23
CA ARG A 44 -10.39 23.81 7.53
C ARG A 44 -11.36 22.65 7.43
N ARG A 45 -11.16 21.78 6.41
CA ARG A 45 -12.04 20.63 6.16
C ARG A 45 -11.67 19.49 7.08
N ALA A 46 -12.63 19.01 7.86
CA ALA A 46 -12.45 17.85 8.74
C ALA A 46 -12.09 16.59 7.92
N ALA A 47 -11.31 15.70 8.50
CA ALA A 47 -11.18 14.34 8.01
C ALA A 47 -12.50 13.58 8.25
N ALA A 48 -12.84 12.66 7.33
CA ALA A 48 -14.01 11.79 7.42
C ALA A 48 -13.62 10.35 7.06
N PRO A 49 -14.41 9.33 7.43
CA PRO A 49 -14.09 7.94 7.11
C PRO A 49 -14.00 7.65 5.60
N ASP A 50 -14.68 8.43 4.77
CA ASP A 50 -14.65 8.37 3.31
C ASP A 50 -13.55 9.25 2.67
N THR A 51 -12.81 10.02 3.48
CA THR A 51 -11.67 10.79 2.98
C THR A 51 -10.67 9.85 2.30
N ALA A 52 -10.30 10.20 1.06
CA ALA A 52 -9.34 9.44 0.26
C ALA A 52 -7.89 9.82 0.61
N TYR A 53 -7.04 8.82 0.75
CA TYR A 53 -5.60 8.95 0.99
C TYR A 53 -4.82 8.21 -0.10
N LEU A 54 -3.59 8.62 -0.35
CA LEU A 54 -2.65 7.82 -1.14
C LEU A 54 -2.19 6.61 -0.33
N TRP A 55 -2.48 5.41 -0.82
CA TRP A 55 -2.16 4.15 -0.11
C TRP A 55 -0.67 3.84 -0.07
N PHE A 56 0.10 4.39 -1.02
CA PHE A 56 1.50 4.02 -1.18
C PHE A 56 1.68 2.50 -1.17
N SER A 57 2.63 2.00 -0.40
CA SER A 57 2.99 0.58 -0.44
C SER A 57 1.89 -0.39 0.00
N MET A 58 0.79 0.06 0.62
CA MET A 58 -0.37 -0.81 0.85
C MET A 58 -0.99 -1.30 -0.47
N SER A 59 -0.78 -0.58 -1.58
CA SER A 59 -1.18 -1.01 -2.94
C SER A 59 -0.59 -2.37 -3.34
N LYS A 60 0.55 -2.76 -2.76
CA LYS A 60 1.18 -4.06 -3.02
C LYS A 60 0.28 -5.24 -2.63
N LEU A 61 -0.55 -5.07 -1.63
CA LEU A 61 -1.51 -6.09 -1.23
C LEU A 61 -2.52 -6.38 -2.35
N VAL A 62 -3.01 -5.32 -3.00
CA VAL A 62 -3.94 -5.43 -4.13
C VAL A 62 -3.25 -6.04 -5.35
N THR A 63 -2.01 -5.63 -5.65
CA THR A 63 -1.19 -6.22 -6.73
C THR A 63 -0.94 -7.71 -6.49
N ALA A 64 -0.59 -8.09 -5.27
CA ALA A 64 -0.39 -9.49 -4.92
C ALA A 64 -1.69 -10.30 -5.03
N THR A 65 -2.83 -9.73 -4.59
CA THR A 65 -4.16 -10.33 -4.76
C THR A 65 -4.49 -10.54 -6.22
N ALA A 66 -4.21 -9.56 -7.09
CA ALA A 66 -4.44 -9.66 -8.54
C ALA A 66 -3.60 -10.77 -9.20
N ALA A 67 -2.32 -10.90 -8.82
CA ALA A 67 -1.45 -11.98 -9.31
C ALA A 67 -1.94 -13.36 -8.85
N LEU A 68 -2.33 -13.47 -7.57
CA LEU A 68 -2.84 -14.72 -7.01
C LEU A 68 -4.19 -15.11 -7.62
N ARG A 69 -5.04 -14.16 -7.97
CA ARG A 69 -6.28 -14.42 -8.70
C ARG A 69 -6.02 -15.02 -10.08
N LEU A 70 -5.08 -14.45 -10.85
CA LEU A 70 -4.67 -15.03 -12.14
C LEU A 70 -4.12 -16.45 -11.97
N ALA A 71 -3.42 -16.72 -10.86
CA ALA A 71 -2.93 -18.06 -10.57
C ALA A 71 -4.08 -19.02 -10.22
N ASP A 72 -5.07 -18.60 -9.45
CA ASP A 72 -6.27 -19.40 -9.16
C ASP A 72 -7.09 -19.70 -10.43
N GLU A 73 -7.08 -18.80 -11.41
CA GLU A 73 -7.72 -18.94 -12.72
C GLU A 73 -6.87 -19.76 -13.72
N GLY A 74 -5.66 -20.22 -13.33
CA GLY A 74 -4.74 -20.97 -14.18
C GLY A 74 -4.06 -20.15 -15.28
N MET A 75 -4.19 -18.82 -15.23
CA MET A 75 -3.63 -17.91 -16.21
C MET A 75 -2.19 -17.46 -15.88
N LEU A 76 -1.72 -17.74 -14.67
CA LEU A 76 -0.41 -17.32 -14.19
C LEU A 76 0.24 -18.39 -13.32
N ASP A 77 1.37 -18.96 -13.76
CA ASP A 77 2.23 -19.75 -12.89
C ASP A 77 3.18 -18.81 -12.11
N LEU A 78 2.99 -18.73 -10.79
CA LEU A 78 3.82 -17.89 -9.93
C LEU A 78 5.27 -18.37 -9.84
N ASP A 79 5.56 -19.61 -10.13
CA ASP A 79 6.89 -20.19 -10.09
C ASP A 79 7.61 -20.11 -11.44
N ALA A 80 6.92 -19.62 -12.47
CA ALA A 80 7.52 -19.28 -13.76
C ALA A 80 8.42 -18.04 -13.62
N PRO A 81 9.57 -17.99 -14.36
CA PRO A 81 10.39 -16.79 -14.45
C PRO A 81 9.63 -15.64 -15.13
N ALA A 82 9.69 -14.43 -14.54
CA ALA A 82 8.96 -13.27 -15.07
C ALA A 82 9.37 -12.91 -16.53
N VAL A 83 10.57 -13.26 -16.96
CA VAL A 83 11.05 -13.04 -18.34
C VAL A 83 10.20 -13.75 -19.40
N GLN A 84 9.42 -14.76 -19.05
CA GLN A 84 8.48 -15.42 -19.99
C GLN A 84 7.36 -14.47 -20.46
N PHE A 85 7.10 -13.39 -19.72
CA PHE A 85 6.11 -12.36 -20.05
C PHE A 85 6.70 -11.18 -20.85
N GLY A 86 7.96 -11.30 -21.30
CA GLY A 86 8.63 -10.37 -22.18
C GLY A 86 10.11 -10.17 -21.85
N ASP A 87 10.93 -10.10 -22.89
CA ASP A 87 12.39 -9.90 -22.74
C ASP A 87 12.76 -8.59 -22.04
N HIS A 88 11.88 -7.59 -22.05
CA HIS A 88 12.06 -6.34 -21.32
C HIS A 88 12.10 -6.52 -19.79
N LEU A 89 11.64 -7.68 -19.27
CA LEU A 89 11.69 -8.05 -17.86
C LEU A 89 12.95 -8.84 -17.48
N ARG A 90 13.83 -9.12 -18.44
CA ARG A 90 15.10 -9.84 -18.21
C ARG A 90 16.02 -9.04 -17.29
N LEU A 91 16.53 -9.70 -16.29
CA LEU A 91 17.51 -9.16 -15.36
C LEU A 91 18.93 -9.63 -15.72
N ALA A 92 19.92 -8.79 -15.40
CA ALA A 92 21.35 -9.12 -15.58
C ALA A 92 21.83 -10.03 -14.43
N CYS A 93 21.28 -11.25 -14.37
CA CYS A 93 21.68 -12.29 -13.43
C CYS A 93 21.55 -13.68 -14.07
N PRO A 94 22.35 -14.67 -13.60
CA PRO A 94 22.32 -16.03 -14.17
C PRO A 94 20.99 -16.74 -14.02
N VAL A 95 20.33 -16.57 -12.85
CA VAL A 95 19.05 -17.17 -12.53
C VAL A 95 17.98 -16.09 -12.59
N GLN A 96 17.02 -16.23 -13.51
CA GLN A 96 15.91 -15.29 -13.63
C GLN A 96 14.90 -15.52 -12.49
N PRO A 97 14.52 -14.46 -11.73
CA PRO A 97 13.58 -14.60 -10.63
C PRO A 97 12.19 -15.01 -11.10
N THR A 98 11.53 -15.82 -10.28
CA THR A 98 10.12 -16.19 -10.48
C THR A 98 9.20 -15.05 -10.04
N ILE A 99 7.94 -15.08 -10.51
CA ILE A 99 6.92 -14.11 -10.14
C ILE A 99 6.70 -14.11 -8.61
N ARG A 100 6.66 -15.30 -8.00
CA ARG A 100 6.59 -15.45 -6.54
C ARG A 100 7.72 -14.74 -5.83
N GLN A 101 8.95 -14.80 -6.35
CA GLN A 101 10.10 -14.15 -5.75
C GLN A 101 10.02 -12.61 -5.82
N PHE A 102 9.39 -12.04 -6.82
CA PHE A 102 9.10 -10.61 -6.85
C PHE A 102 8.08 -10.21 -5.78
N LEU A 103 6.99 -10.98 -5.64
CA LEU A 103 5.91 -10.70 -4.68
C LEU A 103 6.33 -10.93 -3.22
N THR A 104 7.34 -11.77 -2.96
CA THR A 104 7.88 -12.07 -1.63
C THR A 104 9.17 -11.32 -1.31
N HIS A 105 9.62 -10.42 -2.19
CA HIS A 105 10.85 -9.63 -2.05
C HIS A 105 12.15 -10.46 -2.01
N THR A 106 12.14 -11.66 -2.61
CA THR A 106 13.32 -12.55 -2.69
C THR A 106 13.96 -12.57 -4.08
N ALA A 107 13.53 -11.70 -5.00
CA ALA A 107 14.10 -11.57 -6.33
C ALA A 107 15.51 -10.90 -6.36
N GLY A 108 16.06 -10.54 -5.21
CA GLY A 108 17.39 -9.94 -5.11
C GLY A 108 17.50 -8.49 -5.60
N LEU A 109 16.38 -7.81 -5.86
CA LEU A 109 16.36 -6.46 -6.42
C LEU A 109 16.75 -5.39 -5.40
N ALA A 110 17.51 -4.39 -5.87
CA ALA A 110 17.70 -3.14 -5.15
C ALA A 110 16.38 -2.36 -5.03
N ASN A 111 16.28 -1.53 -3.99
CA ASN A 111 15.15 -0.63 -3.78
C ASN A 111 15.61 0.84 -3.81
N PRO A 112 15.74 1.48 -4.97
CA PRO A 112 16.03 2.91 -5.03
C PRO A 112 14.95 3.71 -4.35
N LEU A 113 15.32 4.82 -3.69
CA LEU A 113 14.37 5.71 -3.04
C LEU A 113 13.40 6.31 -4.08
N PRO A 114 12.07 6.15 -3.92
CA PRO A 114 11.08 6.55 -4.91
C PRO A 114 10.64 8.02 -4.75
N ILE A 115 11.55 8.93 -4.32
CA ILE A 115 11.21 10.33 -4.01
C ILE A 115 10.63 11.06 -5.22
N ARG A 116 11.14 10.75 -6.42
CA ARG A 116 10.73 11.38 -7.68
C ARG A 116 9.81 10.50 -8.54
N TRP A 117 9.25 9.44 -7.98
CA TRP A 117 8.31 8.55 -8.69
C TRP A 117 6.86 8.99 -8.38
N VAL A 118 6.62 10.25 -8.58
CA VAL A 118 5.34 10.91 -8.37
C VAL A 118 5.20 12.05 -9.39
N HIS A 119 3.97 12.38 -9.76
CA HIS A 119 3.63 13.50 -10.64
C HIS A 119 2.46 14.30 -10.06
N ALA A 120 2.33 15.58 -10.44
CA ALA A 120 1.17 16.39 -10.07
C ALA A 120 -0.11 15.76 -10.67
N ALA A 121 -1.21 15.77 -9.92
CA ALA A 121 -2.43 15.07 -10.33
C ALA A 121 -3.10 15.64 -11.59
N ASP A 122 -2.77 16.88 -11.94
CA ASP A 122 -3.19 17.59 -13.15
C ASP A 122 -2.21 17.42 -14.34
N ALA A 123 -1.06 16.74 -14.11
CA ALA A 123 -0.09 16.43 -15.16
C ALA A 123 -0.39 15.06 -15.79
N PRO A 124 0.01 14.84 -17.06
CA PRO A 124 -0.09 13.51 -17.68
C PRO A 124 0.66 12.46 -16.88
N ALA A 125 0.04 11.31 -16.64
CA ALA A 125 0.69 10.19 -15.98
C ALA A 125 1.86 9.68 -16.83
N PRO A 126 3.07 9.52 -16.27
CA PRO A 126 4.17 8.94 -17.01
C PRO A 126 3.90 7.45 -17.28
N ASP A 127 4.41 6.96 -18.43
CA ASP A 127 4.31 5.55 -18.77
C ASP A 127 5.10 4.69 -17.74
N PRO A 128 4.43 3.79 -17.01
CA PRO A 128 5.08 2.94 -16.02
C PRO A 128 6.11 1.98 -16.63
N GLN A 129 6.01 1.64 -17.93
CA GLN A 129 6.98 0.82 -18.64
C GLN A 129 8.32 1.55 -18.82
N VAL A 130 8.29 2.86 -19.06
CA VAL A 130 9.52 3.68 -19.16
C VAL A 130 10.25 3.70 -17.81
N LEU A 131 9.52 3.85 -16.70
CA LEU A 131 10.10 3.79 -15.37
C LEU A 131 10.72 2.40 -15.10
N LEU A 132 9.97 1.33 -15.37
CA LEU A 132 10.40 -0.05 -15.16
C LEU A 132 11.66 -0.35 -15.95
N HIS A 133 11.65 -0.07 -17.27
CA HIS A 133 12.78 -0.30 -18.16
C HIS A 133 14.05 0.41 -17.66
N ARG A 134 13.94 1.70 -17.30
CA ARG A 134 15.06 2.47 -16.74
C ARG A 134 15.63 1.85 -15.46
N LEU A 135 14.79 1.26 -14.61
CA LEU A 135 15.21 0.65 -13.34
C LEU A 135 15.88 -0.71 -13.55
N LEU A 136 15.36 -1.55 -14.44
CA LEU A 136 15.89 -2.88 -14.70
C LEU A 136 17.24 -2.83 -15.44
N ARG A 137 17.48 -1.82 -16.29
CA ARG A 137 18.76 -1.62 -17.00
C ARG A 137 19.89 -1.04 -16.14
N ARG A 138 19.61 -0.69 -14.87
CA ARG A 138 20.69 -0.23 -13.99
C ARG A 138 21.69 -1.36 -13.75
N ARG A 139 23.01 -1.05 -13.83
CA ARG A 139 24.11 -2.01 -13.66
C ARG A 139 24.05 -2.83 -12.34
N ARG A 140 23.32 -2.35 -11.33
CA ARG A 140 23.11 -2.98 -10.03
C ARG A 140 21.61 -3.11 -9.68
N ALA A 141 20.79 -3.44 -10.68
CA ALA A 141 19.37 -3.72 -10.43
C ALA A 141 19.23 -4.94 -9.51
N VAL A 142 19.98 -6.01 -9.75
CA VAL A 142 20.12 -7.17 -8.86
C VAL A 142 21.30 -6.92 -7.91
N ARG A 143 21.06 -6.95 -6.61
CA ARG A 143 22.05 -6.63 -5.58
C ARG A 143 22.28 -7.78 -4.60
N TYR A 144 21.31 -8.67 -4.48
CA TYR A 144 21.28 -9.77 -3.53
C TYR A 144 21.06 -11.10 -4.26
N PRO A 145 21.40 -12.25 -3.65
CA PRO A 145 21.11 -13.57 -4.23
C PRO A 145 19.61 -13.74 -4.48
N VAL A 146 19.27 -14.23 -5.67
CA VAL A 146 17.90 -14.62 -6.04
C VAL A 146 17.50 -15.84 -5.21
N GLY A 147 16.30 -15.80 -4.62
CA GLY A 147 15.80 -16.85 -3.73
C GLY A 147 16.38 -16.81 -2.30
N GLY A 148 17.25 -15.85 -1.99
CA GLY A 148 17.81 -15.63 -0.67
C GLY A 148 16.87 -14.93 0.32
N ALA A 149 17.44 -14.25 1.31
CA ALA A 149 16.69 -13.46 2.27
C ALA A 149 15.84 -12.38 1.57
N ALA A 150 14.71 -12.04 2.17
CA ALA A 150 13.85 -11.01 1.63
C ALA A 150 14.46 -9.60 1.78
N HIS A 151 14.54 -8.88 0.68
CA HIS A 151 14.96 -7.48 0.59
C HIS A 151 13.86 -6.68 -0.09
N TYR A 152 13.17 -5.86 0.70
CA TYR A 152 12.03 -5.07 0.21
C TYR A 152 12.37 -4.28 -1.05
N SER A 153 11.55 -4.40 -2.10
CA SER A 153 11.76 -3.69 -3.36
C SER A 153 10.44 -3.25 -4.00
N ASN A 154 10.34 -1.95 -4.30
CA ASN A 154 9.25 -1.40 -5.11
C ASN A 154 9.36 -1.87 -6.56
N VAL A 155 10.59 -2.07 -7.06
CA VAL A 155 10.86 -2.51 -8.43
C VAL A 155 10.24 -3.88 -8.69
N GLY A 156 10.28 -4.80 -7.71
CA GLY A 156 9.64 -6.11 -7.83
C GLY A 156 8.14 -6.04 -8.10
N TYR A 157 7.46 -5.07 -7.53
CA TYR A 157 6.02 -4.86 -7.76
C TYR A 157 5.70 -4.10 -9.05
N LEU A 158 6.64 -3.33 -9.60
CA LEU A 158 6.54 -2.84 -10.97
C LEU A 158 6.64 -4.00 -11.98
N VAL A 159 7.57 -4.95 -11.77
CA VAL A 159 7.64 -6.19 -12.54
C VAL A 159 6.34 -6.99 -12.41
N GLY A 160 5.84 -7.16 -11.18
CA GLY A 160 4.56 -7.84 -10.92
C GLY A 160 3.40 -7.23 -11.69
N ALA A 161 3.29 -5.90 -11.74
CA ALA A 161 2.26 -5.22 -12.52
C ALA A 161 2.40 -5.46 -14.03
N ALA A 162 3.62 -5.45 -14.57
CA ALA A 162 3.87 -5.74 -15.98
C ALA A 162 3.49 -7.20 -16.34
N VAL A 163 3.85 -8.15 -15.48
CA VAL A 163 3.47 -9.57 -15.62
C VAL A 163 1.95 -9.75 -15.58
N ILE A 164 1.27 -9.12 -14.60
CA ILE A 164 -0.20 -9.18 -14.51
C ILE A 164 -0.85 -8.64 -15.77
N ALA A 165 -0.38 -7.50 -16.29
CA ALA A 165 -0.91 -6.92 -17.52
C ALA A 165 -0.73 -7.86 -18.73
N ALA A 166 0.45 -8.47 -18.86
CA ALA A 166 0.74 -9.42 -19.94
C ALA A 166 -0.10 -10.69 -19.82
N ALA A 167 -0.20 -11.29 -18.62
CA ALA A 167 -0.99 -12.49 -18.37
C ALA A 167 -2.49 -12.27 -18.58
N ALA A 168 -3.01 -11.09 -18.17
CA ALA A 168 -4.41 -10.73 -18.33
C ALA A 168 -4.78 -10.21 -19.73
N GLY A 169 -3.80 -9.90 -20.59
CA GLY A 169 -4.03 -9.31 -21.90
C GLY A 169 -4.69 -7.92 -21.85
N THR A 170 -4.54 -7.17 -20.76
CA THR A 170 -5.18 -5.87 -20.55
C THR A 170 -4.30 -5.01 -19.63
N PRO A 171 -4.40 -3.67 -19.67
CA PRO A 171 -3.66 -2.80 -18.77
C PRO A 171 -3.84 -3.21 -17.29
N PHE A 172 -2.75 -3.13 -16.52
CA PHE A 172 -2.73 -3.54 -15.11
C PHE A 172 -3.85 -2.89 -14.27
N VAL A 173 -4.05 -1.58 -14.45
CA VAL A 173 -5.06 -0.82 -13.70
C VAL A 173 -6.46 -1.33 -14.01
N ASP A 174 -6.77 -1.60 -15.28
CA ASP A 174 -8.07 -2.10 -15.73
C ASP A 174 -8.35 -3.51 -15.21
N TYR A 175 -7.31 -4.38 -15.23
CA TYR A 175 -7.42 -5.70 -14.64
C TYR A 175 -7.72 -5.63 -13.14
N VAL A 176 -6.96 -4.86 -12.38
CA VAL A 176 -7.17 -4.70 -10.93
C VAL A 176 -8.55 -4.15 -10.62
N GLN A 177 -9.01 -3.15 -11.40
CA GLN A 177 -10.35 -2.57 -11.22
C GLN A 177 -11.43 -3.63 -11.43
N ARG A 178 -11.35 -4.41 -12.51
CA ARG A 178 -12.33 -5.43 -12.87
C ARG A 178 -12.27 -6.67 -11.98
N ALA A 179 -11.06 -7.11 -11.61
CA ALA A 179 -10.84 -8.40 -10.97
C ALA A 179 -10.77 -8.33 -9.44
N VAL A 180 -10.42 -7.19 -8.86
CA VAL A 180 -10.23 -7.05 -7.41
C VAL A 180 -11.11 -5.96 -6.81
N LEU A 181 -10.95 -4.70 -7.25
CA LEU A 181 -11.62 -3.57 -6.60
C LEU A 181 -13.14 -3.58 -6.81
N GLY A 182 -13.59 -3.84 -8.04
CA GLY A 182 -15.01 -3.91 -8.39
C GLY A 182 -15.74 -5.02 -7.62
N PRO A 183 -15.32 -6.30 -7.72
CA PRO A 183 -15.93 -7.40 -6.97
C PRO A 183 -15.84 -7.22 -5.45
N ALA A 184 -14.78 -6.58 -4.93
CA ALA A 184 -14.69 -6.22 -3.51
C ALA A 184 -15.64 -5.06 -3.13
N GLY A 185 -16.33 -4.44 -4.08
CA GLY A 185 -17.20 -3.28 -3.85
C GLY A 185 -16.46 -2.01 -3.40
N MET A 186 -15.18 -1.89 -3.76
CA MET A 186 -14.32 -0.75 -3.43
C MET A 186 -14.49 0.38 -4.46
N ARG A 187 -15.69 0.97 -4.49
CA ARG A 187 -16.13 1.88 -5.56
C ARG A 187 -15.47 3.26 -5.54
N ALA A 188 -14.97 3.68 -4.36
CA ALA A 188 -14.28 4.96 -4.18
C ALA A 188 -12.75 4.81 -4.18
N THR A 189 -12.24 3.65 -4.59
CA THR A 189 -10.81 3.32 -4.61
C THR A 189 -10.36 3.01 -6.03
N GLY A 190 -9.20 3.57 -6.43
CA GLY A 190 -8.63 3.36 -7.76
C GLY A 190 -7.24 3.96 -7.89
N TYR A 191 -6.81 4.19 -9.14
CA TYR A 191 -5.48 4.72 -9.45
C TYR A 191 -5.51 6.19 -9.89
N ALA A 192 -6.68 6.80 -9.79
CA ALA A 192 -6.91 8.22 -10.03
C ALA A 192 -7.79 8.78 -8.92
N LEU A 193 -7.85 10.10 -8.83
CA LEU A 193 -8.80 10.77 -7.97
C LEU A 193 -10.21 10.64 -8.57
N HIS A 194 -11.13 10.08 -7.81
CA HIS A 194 -12.53 10.02 -8.24
C HIS A 194 -13.16 11.42 -8.19
N ALA A 195 -13.92 11.78 -9.23
CA ALA A 195 -14.68 13.01 -9.25
C ALA A 195 -15.64 13.05 -8.05
N GLY A 196 -15.60 14.14 -7.28
CA GLY A 196 -16.38 14.30 -6.06
C GLY A 196 -15.81 13.66 -4.80
N ALA A 197 -14.74 12.86 -4.88
CA ALA A 197 -14.10 12.32 -3.68
C ALA A 197 -13.33 13.42 -2.92
N THR A 198 -13.51 13.46 -1.61
CA THR A 198 -12.76 14.33 -0.74
C THR A 198 -11.37 13.74 -0.48
N GLN A 199 -10.34 14.29 -1.11
CA GLN A 199 -8.96 13.85 -0.87
C GLN A 199 -8.35 14.58 0.32
N ALA A 200 -7.57 13.85 1.14
CA ALA A 200 -6.72 14.44 2.16
C ALA A 200 -5.53 15.16 1.53
N THR A 201 -5.26 16.38 1.99
CA THR A 201 -4.01 17.10 1.68
C THR A 201 -2.87 16.49 2.50
N GLY A 202 -1.82 16.02 1.84
CA GLY A 202 -0.63 15.48 2.49
C GLY A 202 0.21 16.58 3.13
N TYR A 203 0.77 16.33 4.31
CA TYR A 203 1.58 17.30 5.05
C TYR A 203 2.95 16.76 5.42
N VAL A 204 3.96 17.59 5.27
CA VAL A 204 5.33 17.34 5.73
C VAL A 204 5.71 18.38 6.76
N ARG A 205 6.09 17.96 7.95
CA ARG A 205 6.61 18.87 8.97
C ARG A 205 8.07 19.19 8.67
N VAL A 206 8.35 20.46 8.35
CA VAL A 206 9.71 20.92 7.99
C VAL A 206 10.11 22.12 8.84
N PRO A 207 11.41 22.25 9.18
CA PRO A 207 11.92 23.46 9.83
C PRO A 207 11.83 24.67 8.87
N PRO A 208 12.05 25.89 9.36
CA PRO A 208 12.23 27.06 8.51
C PRO A 208 13.27 26.76 7.41
N GLY A 209 13.01 27.18 6.16
CA GLY A 209 13.88 26.87 5.01
C GLY A 209 13.76 25.46 4.42
N GLY A 210 13.30 24.46 5.17
CA GLY A 210 13.19 23.06 4.69
C GLY A 210 12.25 22.87 3.49
N GLY A 211 11.34 23.82 3.23
CA GLY A 211 10.48 23.82 2.05
C GLY A 211 11.26 23.99 0.74
N LEU A 212 12.36 24.76 0.73
CA LEU A 212 13.22 24.92 -0.45
C LEU A 212 13.92 23.61 -0.80
N LEU A 213 14.44 22.89 0.21
CA LEU A 213 15.05 21.59 0.01
C LEU A 213 14.03 20.59 -0.56
N LEU A 214 12.80 20.56 -0.02
CA LEU A 214 11.76 19.68 -0.49
C LEU A 214 11.34 19.98 -1.94
N ARG A 215 11.31 21.26 -2.34
CA ARG A 215 11.07 21.69 -3.74
C ARG A 215 12.16 21.20 -4.70
N GLY A 216 13.41 21.11 -4.25
CA GLY A 216 14.51 20.56 -5.04
C GLY A 216 14.46 19.02 -5.15
N LEU A 217 13.88 18.34 -4.18
CA LEU A 217 13.80 16.88 -4.13
C LEU A 217 12.59 16.32 -4.87
N LEU A 218 11.43 16.97 -4.78
CA LEU A 218 10.18 16.54 -5.42
C LEU A 218 10.04 17.12 -6.83
N PRO A 219 9.26 16.50 -7.71
CA PRO A 219 8.87 17.08 -8.99
C PRO A 219 8.20 18.45 -8.80
N ALA A 220 8.32 19.31 -9.82
CA ALA A 220 7.72 20.64 -9.80
C ALA A 220 6.19 20.56 -9.58
N GLY A 221 5.64 21.58 -8.93
CA GLY A 221 4.19 21.68 -8.70
C GLY A 221 3.64 20.94 -7.49
N ILE A 222 4.38 20.00 -6.88
CA ILE A 222 3.87 19.20 -5.75
C ILE A 222 3.93 19.94 -4.41
N VAL A 223 4.96 20.75 -4.18
CA VAL A 223 5.10 21.48 -2.91
C VAL A 223 4.19 22.70 -2.89
N GLY A 224 3.24 22.70 -1.97
CA GLY A 224 2.25 23.75 -1.78
C GLY A 224 2.64 24.80 -0.73
N GLU A 225 1.64 25.30 -0.03
CA GLU A 225 1.76 26.38 0.96
C GLU A 225 2.11 25.84 2.36
N ARG A 226 2.58 26.76 3.20
CA ARG A 226 2.94 26.46 4.58
C ARG A 226 1.80 26.86 5.52
N HIS A 227 1.43 25.94 6.42
CA HIS A 227 0.49 26.15 7.53
C HIS A 227 1.21 25.89 8.86
N GLY A 228 1.74 26.96 9.46
CA GLY A 228 2.59 26.86 10.64
C GLY A 228 3.85 26.04 10.37
N ARG A 229 4.01 24.90 11.05
CA ARG A 229 5.13 23.96 10.84
C ARG A 229 4.85 22.88 9.78
N GLN A 230 3.63 22.81 9.26
CA GLN A 230 3.22 21.87 8.23
C GLN A 230 3.38 22.52 6.85
N LEU A 231 3.99 21.80 5.92
CA LEU A 231 4.08 22.16 4.52
C LEU A 231 3.09 21.27 3.76
N ALA A 232 2.09 21.89 3.15
CA ALA A 232 1.07 21.18 2.35
C ALA A 232 1.68 20.68 1.04
N LEU A 233 1.17 19.57 0.56
CA LEU A 233 1.44 19.05 -0.77
C LEU A 233 0.19 19.25 -1.63
N ARG A 234 0.37 19.81 -2.83
CA ARG A 234 -0.69 19.84 -3.83
C ARG A 234 -1.05 18.42 -4.24
N PRO A 235 -2.24 18.18 -4.79
CA PRO A 235 -2.63 16.84 -5.24
C PRO A 235 -1.58 16.24 -6.19
N PHE A 236 -1.20 15.00 -5.92
CA PHE A 236 -0.23 14.26 -6.73
C PHE A 236 -0.57 12.77 -6.75
N LEU A 237 -0.03 12.05 -7.71
CA LEU A 237 -0.18 10.61 -7.86
C LEU A 237 1.19 9.92 -7.92
N VAL A 238 1.21 8.61 -7.70
CA VAL A 238 2.43 7.79 -7.69
C VAL A 238 2.62 7.12 -9.05
N ASP A 239 3.83 7.23 -9.64
CA ASP A 239 4.19 6.75 -10.99
C ASP A 239 4.30 5.23 -11.11
N GLY A 240 3.87 4.48 -10.14
CA GLY A 240 4.00 3.03 -10.15
C GLY A 240 2.77 2.36 -9.59
N PRO A 241 1.74 2.09 -10.42
CA PRO A 241 0.48 1.53 -9.96
C PRO A 241 0.68 0.23 -9.17
N GLY A 242 1.61 -0.65 -9.58
CA GLY A 242 1.84 -1.93 -8.92
C GLY A 242 2.40 -1.83 -7.50
N TYR A 243 3.17 -0.79 -7.16
CA TYR A 243 3.78 -0.70 -5.84
C TYR A 243 3.16 0.35 -4.92
N GLY A 244 2.40 1.32 -5.46
CA GLY A 244 2.02 2.46 -4.62
C GLY A 244 0.92 3.38 -5.14
N GLY A 245 0.30 3.10 -6.28
CA GLY A 245 -0.56 4.05 -7.00
C GLY A 245 -2.01 4.15 -6.54
N ILE A 246 -2.47 3.35 -5.58
CA ILE A 246 -3.87 3.36 -5.15
C ILE A 246 -4.19 4.61 -4.32
N VAL A 247 -5.37 5.16 -4.57
CA VAL A 247 -6.02 6.23 -3.81
C VAL A 247 -7.37 5.72 -3.32
N GLY A 248 -7.70 5.91 -2.05
CA GLY A 248 -8.99 5.49 -1.49
C GLY A 248 -9.07 5.70 0.02
N GLY A 249 -10.26 5.54 0.59
CA GLY A 249 -10.55 5.75 2.01
C GLY A 249 -10.48 4.48 2.84
N VAL A 250 -10.63 4.64 4.18
CA VAL A 250 -10.57 3.51 5.12
C VAL A 250 -11.77 2.57 4.99
N LEU A 251 -12.92 3.04 4.50
CA LEU A 251 -14.10 2.19 4.32
C LEU A 251 -13.88 1.13 3.23
N ASP A 252 -13.35 1.53 2.08
CA ASP A 252 -12.99 0.59 1.01
C ASP A 252 -11.81 -0.31 1.42
N ALA A 253 -10.82 0.24 2.12
CA ALA A 253 -9.73 -0.54 2.68
C ALA A 253 -10.23 -1.60 3.69
N ALA A 254 -11.25 -1.28 4.49
CA ALA A 254 -11.89 -2.24 5.38
C ALA A 254 -12.61 -3.36 4.61
N ARG A 255 -13.21 -3.08 3.44
CA ARG A 255 -13.77 -4.11 2.55
C ARG A 255 -12.68 -5.07 2.07
N PHE A 256 -11.52 -4.54 1.67
CA PHE A 256 -10.36 -5.37 1.31
C PHE A 256 -9.91 -6.27 2.46
N LEU A 257 -9.85 -5.75 3.69
CA LEU A 257 -9.54 -6.55 4.88
C LEU A 257 -10.61 -7.62 5.18
N ARG A 258 -11.91 -7.29 5.00
CA ARG A 258 -13.03 -8.24 5.14
C ARG A 258 -12.87 -9.42 4.19
N MET A 259 -12.58 -9.14 2.91
CA MET A 259 -12.33 -10.17 1.90
C MET A 259 -11.22 -11.13 2.36
N HIS A 260 -10.12 -10.60 2.88
CA HIS A 260 -9.04 -11.44 3.38
C HIS A 260 -9.39 -12.20 4.67
N LEU A 261 -10.20 -11.62 5.58
CA LEU A 261 -10.68 -12.30 6.79
C LEU A 261 -11.66 -13.43 6.46
N ALA A 262 -12.45 -13.27 5.41
CA ALA A 262 -13.39 -14.27 4.91
C ALA A 262 -12.77 -15.20 3.86
N ASP A 263 -11.44 -15.41 3.92
CA ASP A 263 -10.71 -16.34 3.07
C ASP A 263 -10.98 -16.18 1.57
N GLY A 264 -10.94 -14.91 1.11
CA GLY A 264 -10.98 -14.56 -0.32
C GLY A 264 -12.37 -14.25 -0.86
N GLU A 265 -13.39 -14.14 -0.01
CA GLU A 265 -14.77 -13.82 -0.42
C GLU A 265 -15.30 -12.58 0.28
N ILE A 266 -16.12 -11.80 -0.39
CA ILE A 266 -16.86 -10.67 0.18
C ILE A 266 -18.21 -10.50 -0.52
N ASP A 267 -19.28 -10.36 0.26
CA ASP A 267 -20.63 -10.08 -0.19
C ASP A 267 -21.08 -11.01 -1.36
N GLY A 268 -20.72 -12.32 -1.28
CA GLY A 268 -21.04 -13.33 -2.30
C GLY A 268 -20.07 -13.37 -3.49
N HIS A 269 -19.09 -12.46 -3.56
CA HIS A 269 -18.08 -12.43 -4.63
C HIS A 269 -16.79 -13.10 -4.17
N ARG A 270 -16.40 -14.19 -4.84
CA ARG A 270 -15.12 -14.84 -4.62
C ARG A 270 -14.03 -14.19 -5.45
N ILE A 271 -13.02 -13.67 -4.78
CA ILE A 271 -11.86 -13.01 -5.40
C ILE A 271 -10.65 -13.95 -5.40
N LEU A 272 -10.45 -14.71 -4.33
CA LEU A 272 -9.40 -15.72 -4.21
C LEU A 272 -9.99 -17.06 -3.74
N ALA A 273 -9.37 -18.16 -4.13
CA ALA A 273 -9.66 -19.45 -3.51
C ALA A 273 -9.29 -19.40 -2.01
N PRO A 274 -10.02 -20.11 -1.12
CA PRO A 274 -9.79 -20.05 0.32
C PRO A 274 -8.36 -20.43 0.73
N GLN A 275 -7.78 -21.45 0.11
CA GLN A 275 -6.40 -21.86 0.35
C GLN A 275 -5.39 -20.81 -0.09
N THR A 276 -5.66 -20.12 -1.20
CA THR A 276 -4.81 -19.03 -1.73
C THR A 276 -4.83 -17.82 -0.82
N ALA A 277 -6.01 -17.40 -0.35
CA ALA A 277 -6.15 -16.29 0.59
C ALA A 277 -5.44 -16.59 1.94
N ARG A 278 -5.55 -17.81 2.46
CA ARG A 278 -4.80 -18.25 3.65
C ARG A 278 -3.30 -18.32 3.38
N GLY A 279 -2.91 -18.88 2.24
CA GLY A 279 -1.51 -18.97 1.79
C GLY A 279 -0.85 -17.62 1.64
N MET A 280 -1.58 -16.60 1.13
CA MET A 280 -1.09 -15.24 0.97
C MET A 280 -0.61 -14.61 2.29
N ARG A 281 -1.21 -15.01 3.42
CA ARG A 281 -0.87 -14.50 4.76
C ARG A 281 0.26 -15.28 5.45
N ARG A 282 0.67 -16.44 4.89
CA ARG A 282 1.74 -17.27 5.46
C ARG A 282 3.10 -16.64 5.17
N VAL A 283 3.90 -16.45 6.21
CA VAL A 283 5.29 -16.02 6.07
C VAL A 283 6.08 -17.11 5.33
N VAL A 284 6.71 -16.73 4.21
CA VAL A 284 7.47 -17.63 3.33
C VAL A 284 8.93 -17.19 3.17
N ALA A 285 9.27 -15.95 3.53
CA ALA A 285 10.61 -15.43 3.39
C ALA A 285 11.05 -14.65 4.65
N ARG A 286 12.24 -14.96 5.15
CA ARG A 286 12.84 -14.23 6.27
C ARG A 286 13.54 -12.97 5.73
N GLY A 287 13.38 -11.85 6.43
CA GLY A 287 14.02 -10.57 6.11
C GLY A 287 14.18 -9.71 7.35
N ARG A 288 14.84 -8.58 7.20
CA ARG A 288 14.99 -7.55 8.26
C ARG A 288 14.52 -6.21 7.70
N PRO A 289 13.73 -5.44 8.44
CA PRO A 289 13.19 -5.70 9.80
C PRO A 289 11.93 -6.59 9.80
N PHE A 290 11.47 -7.10 8.65
CA PHE A 290 10.24 -7.87 8.51
C PHE A 290 10.48 -9.22 7.86
N HIS A 291 9.69 -10.22 8.26
CA HIS A 291 9.48 -11.45 7.50
C HIS A 291 8.35 -11.21 6.50
N HIS A 292 8.46 -11.77 5.30
CA HIS A 292 7.53 -11.52 4.21
C HIS A 292 6.68 -12.75 3.88
N ALA A 293 5.41 -12.49 3.66
CA ALA A 293 4.45 -13.33 2.99
C ALA A 293 4.25 -12.81 1.55
N VAL A 294 3.22 -13.20 0.84
CA VAL A 294 2.90 -12.65 -0.48
C VAL A 294 2.15 -11.32 -0.28
N GLY A 295 2.83 -10.21 -0.48
CA GLY A 295 2.29 -8.87 -0.22
C GLY A 295 2.29 -8.46 1.26
N TRP A 296 1.90 -9.34 2.16
CA TRP A 296 1.91 -9.08 3.59
C TRP A 296 3.31 -9.23 4.18
N PHE A 297 3.51 -8.60 5.33
CA PHE A 297 4.69 -8.85 6.15
C PHE A 297 4.34 -8.90 7.64
N ARG A 298 5.30 -9.37 8.43
CA ARG A 298 5.20 -9.52 9.88
C ARG A 298 6.51 -9.15 10.53
N LYS A 299 6.47 -8.40 11.62
CA LYS A 299 7.65 -8.24 12.46
C LYS A 299 8.00 -9.57 13.14
N PRO A 300 9.29 -9.90 13.30
CA PRO A 300 9.68 -10.98 14.19
C PRO A 300 9.10 -10.69 15.58
N VAL A 301 8.31 -11.61 16.11
CA VAL A 301 7.68 -11.44 17.42
C VAL A 301 8.66 -11.87 18.48
N HIS A 302 8.97 -10.97 19.41
CA HIS A 302 9.60 -11.29 20.69
C HIS A 302 8.49 -11.18 21.75
N GLY A 303 8.09 -12.31 22.37
CA GLY A 303 7.08 -12.36 23.43
C GLY A 303 5.75 -12.94 22.95
N ASP A 304 4.72 -12.76 23.72
CA ASP A 304 3.35 -13.27 23.72
C ASP A 304 2.52 -13.09 22.42
N GLY A 305 3.20 -13.27 21.36
CA GLY A 305 2.97 -13.57 19.96
C GLY A 305 1.54 -13.53 19.45
N GLU A 306 0.86 -12.38 19.46
CA GLU A 306 -0.36 -12.25 18.66
C GLU A 306 -0.05 -12.51 17.19
N ASP A 307 -0.78 -13.42 16.56
CA ASP A 307 -0.63 -13.75 15.15
C ASP A 307 -1.30 -12.67 14.30
N TYR A 308 -0.49 -11.80 13.67
CA TYR A 308 -0.97 -10.78 12.75
C TYR A 308 -0.07 -10.69 11.51
N VAL A 309 -0.64 -10.20 10.43
CA VAL A 309 0.07 -9.72 9.26
C VAL A 309 -0.32 -8.28 8.95
N GLU A 310 0.61 -7.51 8.40
CA GLU A 310 0.38 -6.10 8.13
C GLU A 310 1.08 -5.63 6.87
N HIS A 311 0.71 -4.46 6.39
CA HIS A 311 1.50 -3.68 5.43
C HIS A 311 1.36 -2.19 5.73
N PHE A 312 2.47 -1.45 5.61
CA PHE A 312 2.48 0.01 5.70
C PHE A 312 2.42 0.64 4.33
N GLY A 313 1.83 1.83 4.27
CA GLY A 313 1.94 2.73 3.17
C GLY A 313 2.56 4.04 3.62
N ALA A 314 3.82 4.25 3.32
CA ALA A 314 4.53 5.46 3.70
C ALA A 314 5.13 6.16 2.49
N GLY A 315 4.93 7.45 2.43
CA GLY A 315 5.48 8.31 1.42
C GLY A 315 5.40 9.77 1.84
N VAL A 316 5.74 10.67 0.93
CA VAL A 316 5.70 12.09 1.24
C VAL A 316 4.25 12.51 1.54
N GLY A 317 4.05 13.11 2.72
CA GLY A 317 2.73 13.59 3.17
C GLY A 317 1.76 12.56 3.73
N PHE A 318 2.08 11.24 3.72
CA PHE A 318 1.16 10.20 4.18
C PHE A 318 1.89 9.07 4.90
N TRP A 319 1.23 8.50 5.92
CA TRP A 319 1.65 7.29 6.60
C TRP A 319 0.43 6.47 7.01
N ASN A 320 0.31 5.25 6.51
CA ASN A 320 -0.87 4.41 6.63
C ASN A 320 -0.48 3.00 7.06
N VAL A 321 -1.42 2.25 7.61
CA VAL A 321 -1.25 0.83 7.95
C VAL A 321 -2.53 0.05 7.77
N MET A 322 -2.42 -1.16 7.23
CA MET A 322 -3.42 -2.22 7.29
C MET A 322 -2.86 -3.37 8.11
N ARG A 323 -3.65 -3.92 9.03
CA ARG A 323 -3.29 -5.09 9.82
C ARG A 323 -4.46 -6.06 9.93
N LEU A 324 -4.15 -7.34 9.78
CA LEU A 324 -5.07 -8.44 10.01
C LEU A 324 -4.63 -9.25 11.21
N TYR A 325 -5.58 -9.63 12.05
CA TYR A 325 -5.47 -10.62 13.11
C TYR A 325 -6.35 -11.83 12.74
N PRO A 326 -5.85 -12.78 11.94
CA PRO A 326 -6.70 -13.85 11.39
C PRO A 326 -7.38 -14.70 12.45
N THR A 327 -6.66 -15.04 13.53
CA THR A 327 -7.19 -15.85 14.64
C THR A 327 -8.26 -15.12 15.46
N ARG A 328 -8.25 -13.79 15.47
CA ARG A 328 -9.27 -12.95 16.13
C ARG A 328 -10.42 -12.58 15.22
N GLY A 329 -10.26 -12.78 13.90
CA GLY A 329 -11.22 -12.31 12.91
C GLY A 329 -11.32 -10.78 12.87
N VAL A 330 -10.22 -10.05 13.07
CA VAL A 330 -10.20 -8.58 13.12
C VAL A 330 -9.26 -8.00 12.08
N GLY A 331 -9.74 -7.01 11.35
CA GLY A 331 -8.94 -6.17 10.45
C GLY A 331 -8.98 -4.71 10.88
N ILE A 332 -7.86 -4.03 10.81
CA ILE A 332 -7.74 -2.62 11.19
C ILE A 332 -6.99 -1.87 10.10
N VAL A 333 -7.51 -0.74 9.68
CA VAL A 333 -6.83 0.20 8.80
C VAL A 333 -6.81 1.58 9.42
N VAL A 334 -5.65 2.24 9.36
CA VAL A 334 -5.47 3.64 9.77
C VAL A 334 -4.74 4.37 8.66
N MET A 335 -5.28 5.51 8.26
CA MET A 335 -4.69 6.38 7.24
C MET A 335 -4.50 7.78 7.79
N THR A 336 -3.34 8.38 7.53
CA THR A 336 -3.00 9.73 7.99
C THR A 336 -2.43 10.58 6.86
N ASN A 337 -2.69 11.87 6.94
CA ASN A 337 -2.15 12.87 6.02
C ASN A 337 -0.86 13.51 6.54
N SER A 338 0.04 12.71 7.07
CA SER A 338 1.35 13.14 7.57
C SER A 338 2.42 12.10 7.26
N THR A 339 3.63 12.52 6.92
CA THR A 339 4.79 11.63 6.77
C THR A 339 5.25 11.04 8.12
N ARG A 340 4.80 11.58 9.24
CA ARG A 340 5.27 11.17 10.56
C ARG A 340 4.60 9.88 11.02
N SER A 341 5.42 8.91 11.40
CA SER A 341 4.98 7.73 12.13
C SER A 341 4.55 8.12 13.56
N TYR A 342 3.67 7.33 14.14
CA TYR A 342 3.12 7.46 15.48
C TYR A 342 3.10 6.10 16.20
N ARG A 343 2.69 6.04 17.45
CA ARG A 343 2.68 4.79 18.26
C ARG A 343 1.53 3.85 17.84
N PHE A 344 1.47 3.52 16.55
CA PHE A 344 0.37 2.76 15.95
C PHE A 344 0.30 1.31 16.45
N HIS A 345 1.41 0.69 16.83
CA HIS A 345 1.39 -0.69 17.30
C HIS A 345 0.49 -0.86 18.53
N GLU A 346 0.65 0.00 19.52
CA GLU A 346 -0.14 -0.02 20.76
C GLU A 346 -1.63 0.24 20.47
N LEU A 347 -1.90 1.22 19.60
CA LEU A 347 -3.26 1.53 19.16
C LEU A 347 -3.92 0.32 18.49
N LEU A 348 -3.25 -0.32 17.52
CA LEU A 348 -3.82 -1.45 16.78
C LEU A 348 -4.05 -2.68 17.68
N HIS A 349 -3.12 -2.97 18.62
CA HIS A 349 -3.30 -4.07 19.56
C HIS A 349 -4.48 -3.82 20.52
N ARG A 350 -4.64 -2.58 21.01
CA ARG A 350 -5.76 -2.23 21.88
C ARG A 350 -7.11 -2.35 21.16
N LEU A 351 -7.18 -1.83 19.94
CA LEU A 351 -8.37 -1.93 19.10
C LEU A 351 -8.74 -3.39 18.80
N ALA A 352 -7.76 -4.24 18.51
CA ALA A 352 -8.00 -5.65 18.25
C ALA A 352 -8.48 -6.45 19.47
N ARG A 353 -8.24 -5.96 20.70
CA ARG A 353 -8.72 -6.57 21.94
C ARG A 353 -10.10 -6.10 22.34
N GLY A 354 -10.48 -4.90 21.93
CA GLY A 354 -11.75 -4.26 22.30
C GLY A 354 -12.87 -4.36 21.26
N SER A 355 -12.62 -5.03 20.13
CA SER A 355 -13.55 -5.16 18.99
C SER A 355 -14.21 -6.53 18.86
#